data_7753c1704d9494c890879457f5549191
#
_entry.id   7753c1704d9494c890879457f5549191
#
_cell.length_a   1.000
_cell.length_b   1.000
_cell.length_c   1.000
_cell.angle_alpha   90.00
_cell.angle_beta   90.00
_cell.angle_gamma   90.00
#
_symmetry.space_group_name_H-M   'P 1'
#
loop_
_entity.id
_entity.type
_entity.pdbx_description
1 polymer ?
#
loop_
_entity_poly.entity_id
_entity_poly.type
_entity_poly.pdbx_seq_one_letter_code
_entity_poly.pdbx_strand_id
1 'polypeptide(L)'
;MREHKDWILFKRLGRPVNAGYGWNALTTGLDMTVPGALNFVREVARTAVEDWGFKYLKLDFYYAAGLRGNYHDPTKTRAQVLRMGMEAIREVVGSDVTLLGCGAPLGSMLGIVDMMRIGPDVSGDWAPHFHGIGRLFKQEPSMPSTRNSFHNILTRANLHNAWWINDPDCLLVRPDSNLTLAEVRTLATAIGLTGGALLISDDLTRLPAERRAIAEALIPILNEPVRIPDLFSAECPSRLRLDPITGAGAWHVLAAFNWQDEATDLHLHLVQYGLEEVDFVYREFWSGQTGIWKAGEPLRFPSVPAHGCVVIALRELQGGQPLYAGSDLHISQGVEVDAWNVDTEGIEFTLRLPRTAHGSVYLYLPEKTGAVTINGVPGELMPVSGSVYCLAVVVEGFCHIHLEYKKE
;
A
#
# COMPACT_ATOMS: atom_id res chain seq x y z
N MET A 1 35.82 12.68 -4.53
CA MET A 1 35.60 14.16 -4.65
C MET A 1 36.92 14.98 -4.68
N ARG A 2 37.96 14.67 -3.93
CA ARG A 2 39.25 15.42 -4.03
C ARG A 2 39.97 15.17 -5.35
N GLU A 3 39.84 13.97 -5.92
CA GLU A 3 40.52 13.54 -7.15
C GLU A 3 39.75 13.90 -8.43
N HIS A 4 38.41 14.07 -8.37
CA HIS A 4 37.55 14.31 -9.53
C HIS A 4 36.65 15.55 -9.29
N LYS A 5 37.26 16.71 -9.10
CA LYS A 5 36.55 17.98 -8.95
C LYS A 5 35.82 18.39 -10.22
N ASP A 6 36.30 17.98 -11.37
CA ASP A 6 35.73 18.20 -12.68
C ASP A 6 34.41 17.43 -12.92
N TRP A 7 34.09 16.43 -12.08
CA TRP A 7 32.83 15.68 -12.16
C TRP A 7 31.68 16.28 -11.35
N ILE A 8 32.00 17.31 -10.53
CA ILE A 8 31.04 17.92 -9.60
C ILE A 8 30.27 19.03 -10.32
N LEU A 9 28.98 19.13 -10.04
CA LEU A 9 28.15 20.22 -10.52
C LEU A 9 28.44 21.52 -9.77
N PHE A 10 28.74 22.60 -10.49
CA PHE A 10 29.09 23.92 -9.95
C PHE A 10 28.01 24.96 -10.23
N LYS A 11 27.90 25.94 -9.34
CA LYS A 11 27.19 27.20 -9.55
C LYS A 11 28.03 28.20 -10.36
N ARG A 12 27.36 29.26 -10.86
CA ARG A 12 27.97 30.29 -11.72
C ARG A 12 29.27 30.93 -11.18
N LEU A 13 29.53 30.88 -9.88
CA LEU A 13 30.72 31.46 -9.25
C LEU A 13 31.75 30.38 -8.85
N GLY A 14 31.75 29.23 -9.49
CA GLY A 14 32.69 28.14 -9.21
C GLY A 14 32.53 27.48 -7.83
N ARG A 15 31.39 27.66 -7.17
CA ARG A 15 31.07 26.97 -5.92
C ARG A 15 30.31 25.65 -6.22
N PRO A 16 30.63 24.52 -5.58
CA PRO A 16 29.86 23.30 -5.71
C PRO A 16 28.37 23.56 -5.42
N VAL A 17 27.50 22.87 -6.15
CA VAL A 17 26.07 22.89 -5.86
C VAL A 17 25.85 22.16 -4.53
N ASN A 18 25.05 22.73 -3.64
CA ASN A 18 24.67 22.10 -2.39
C ASN A 18 23.47 21.17 -2.63
N ALA A 19 23.66 19.87 -2.42
CA ALA A 19 22.62 18.83 -2.49
C ALA A 19 22.01 18.49 -1.11
N GLY A 20 22.32 19.27 -0.08
CA GLY A 20 21.86 19.06 1.28
C GLY A 20 22.99 18.61 2.21
N TYR A 21 22.62 18.37 3.46
CA TYR A 21 23.52 17.84 4.48
C TYR A 21 23.18 16.37 4.70
N GLY A 22 24.14 15.50 4.46
CA GLY A 22 23.99 14.07 4.68
C GLY A 22 25.31 13.44 5.11
N TRP A 23 25.25 12.37 5.88
CA TRP A 23 26.42 11.64 6.42
C TRP A 23 27.48 12.56 7.05
N ASN A 24 27.02 13.55 7.84
CA ASN A 24 27.85 14.56 8.50
C ASN A 24 28.69 15.43 7.55
N ALA A 25 28.27 15.61 6.30
CA ALA A 25 28.95 16.45 5.32
C ALA A 25 27.95 17.22 4.42
N LEU A 26 28.41 18.32 3.88
CA LEU A 26 27.72 18.98 2.77
C LEU A 26 27.91 18.13 1.52
N THR A 27 26.79 17.67 0.94
CA THR A 27 26.79 16.86 -0.27
C THR A 27 26.63 17.72 -1.52
N THR A 28 27.03 17.19 -2.67
CA THR A 28 26.91 17.83 -3.98
C THR A 28 26.42 16.84 -5.02
N GLY A 29 26.01 17.32 -6.19
CA GLY A 29 25.63 16.48 -7.32
C GLY A 29 26.81 16.20 -8.25
N LEU A 30 26.77 15.02 -8.88
CA LEU A 30 27.61 14.71 -10.03
C LEU A 30 26.97 15.28 -11.29
N ASP A 31 27.80 15.78 -12.20
CA ASP A 31 27.38 16.18 -13.54
C ASP A 31 27.43 14.96 -14.49
N MET A 32 26.28 14.38 -14.78
CA MET A 32 26.18 13.20 -15.66
C MET A 32 26.48 13.52 -17.14
N THR A 33 26.68 14.79 -17.49
CA THR A 33 27.14 15.18 -18.84
C THR A 33 28.67 15.09 -18.95
N VAL A 34 29.40 14.92 -17.86
CA VAL A 34 30.84 14.63 -17.85
C VAL A 34 31.07 13.15 -18.11
N PRO A 35 31.78 12.76 -19.20
CA PRO A 35 31.96 11.33 -19.54
C PRO A 35 32.58 10.50 -18.41
N GLY A 36 33.53 11.07 -17.65
CA GLY A 36 34.15 10.40 -16.49
C GLY A 36 33.17 10.10 -15.38
N ALA A 37 32.28 11.05 -15.02
CA ALA A 37 31.24 10.87 -14.04
C ALA A 37 30.22 9.81 -14.47
N LEU A 38 29.82 9.82 -15.73
CA LEU A 38 28.89 8.86 -16.31
C LEU A 38 29.47 7.43 -16.32
N ASN A 39 30.77 7.30 -16.68
CA ASN A 39 31.45 6.00 -16.62
C ASN A 39 31.60 5.50 -15.17
N PHE A 40 31.88 6.37 -14.22
CA PHE A 40 31.95 5.99 -12.81
C PHE A 40 30.66 5.36 -12.31
N VAL A 41 29.49 5.94 -12.61
CA VAL A 41 28.21 5.33 -12.18
C VAL A 41 27.94 3.99 -12.87
N ARG A 42 28.39 3.81 -14.13
CA ARG A 42 28.35 2.51 -14.81
C ARG A 42 29.21 1.46 -14.09
N GLU A 43 30.42 1.81 -13.72
CA GLU A 43 31.32 0.89 -12.99
C GLU A 43 30.78 0.51 -11.62
N VAL A 44 30.23 1.48 -10.87
CA VAL A 44 29.58 1.20 -9.57
C VAL A 44 28.41 0.23 -9.74
N ALA A 45 27.56 0.45 -10.74
CA ALA A 45 26.43 -0.42 -11.02
C ALA A 45 26.90 -1.82 -11.45
N ARG A 46 27.93 -1.92 -12.30
CA ARG A 46 28.52 -3.19 -12.73
C ARG A 46 29.05 -3.97 -11.55
N THR A 47 29.88 -3.35 -10.71
CA THR A 47 30.41 -3.97 -9.51
C THR A 47 29.31 -4.52 -8.60
N ALA A 48 28.24 -3.75 -8.39
CA ALA A 48 27.12 -4.21 -7.56
C ALA A 48 26.43 -5.45 -8.11
N VAL A 49 26.29 -5.54 -9.43
CA VAL A 49 25.54 -6.62 -10.08
C VAL A 49 26.42 -7.82 -10.44
N GLU A 50 27.59 -7.58 -11.06
CA GLU A 50 28.47 -8.65 -11.55
C GLU A 50 29.36 -9.21 -10.44
N ASP A 51 30.00 -8.35 -9.65
CA ASP A 51 30.95 -8.78 -8.61
C ASP A 51 30.24 -9.17 -7.31
N TRP A 52 29.21 -8.42 -6.91
CA TRP A 52 28.48 -8.66 -5.64
C TRP A 52 27.19 -9.45 -5.81
N GLY A 53 26.69 -9.61 -7.03
CA GLY A 53 25.54 -10.45 -7.36
C GLY A 53 24.18 -9.88 -6.98
N PHE A 54 24.05 -8.58 -6.71
CA PHE A 54 22.76 -7.98 -6.39
C PHE A 54 21.80 -8.00 -7.58
N LYS A 55 20.53 -8.36 -7.32
CA LYS A 55 19.43 -8.38 -8.29
C LYS A 55 18.42 -7.26 -8.10
N TYR A 56 18.61 -6.44 -7.08
CA TYR A 56 17.77 -5.28 -6.75
C TYR A 56 18.66 -4.13 -6.30
N LEU A 57 18.52 -2.98 -6.95
CA LEU A 57 19.26 -1.76 -6.63
C LEU A 57 18.29 -0.61 -6.34
N LYS A 58 18.36 -0.06 -5.12
CA LYS A 58 17.67 1.18 -4.74
C LYS A 58 18.66 2.35 -4.90
N LEU A 59 18.33 3.27 -5.81
CA LEU A 59 19.15 4.42 -6.17
C LEU A 59 18.59 5.68 -5.50
N ASP A 60 19.16 6.00 -4.33
CA ASP A 60 18.66 7.09 -3.50
C ASP A 60 19.34 8.44 -3.75
N PHE A 61 18.69 9.53 -3.29
CA PHE A 61 19.14 10.92 -3.46
C PHE A 61 19.45 11.31 -4.92
N TYR A 62 18.81 10.65 -5.86
CA TYR A 62 19.11 10.79 -7.28
C TYR A 62 18.84 12.21 -7.81
N TYR A 63 17.98 13.00 -7.15
CA TYR A 63 17.73 14.40 -7.46
C TYR A 63 19.01 15.25 -7.54
N ALA A 64 20.07 14.83 -6.84
CA ALA A 64 21.32 15.60 -6.75
C ALA A 64 21.98 15.82 -8.11
N ALA A 65 21.87 14.87 -9.05
CA ALA A 65 22.39 15.02 -10.42
C ALA A 65 21.59 16.04 -11.27
N GLY A 66 20.35 16.35 -10.87
CA GLY A 66 19.48 17.29 -11.56
C GLY A 66 19.36 18.67 -10.90
N LEU A 67 20.24 19.03 -9.97
CA LEU A 67 20.21 20.34 -9.31
C LEU A 67 20.58 21.48 -10.30
N ARG A 68 20.13 22.69 -9.97
CA ARG A 68 20.45 23.87 -10.78
C ARG A 68 21.93 24.24 -10.68
N GLY A 69 22.65 24.10 -11.79
CA GLY A 69 24.07 24.40 -11.90
C GLY A 69 24.53 24.57 -13.33
N ASN A 70 25.85 24.71 -13.55
CA ASN A 70 26.46 24.76 -14.85
C ASN A 70 26.90 23.34 -15.22
N TYR A 71 26.24 22.76 -16.18
CA TYR A 71 26.57 21.44 -16.72
C TYR A 71 27.68 21.54 -17.76
N HIS A 72 28.49 20.50 -17.88
CA HIS A 72 29.54 20.40 -18.90
C HIS A 72 28.93 20.46 -20.29
N ASP A 73 27.82 19.78 -20.54
CA ASP A 73 27.00 19.98 -21.73
C ASP A 73 25.81 20.91 -21.42
N PRO A 74 25.90 22.20 -21.75
CA PRO A 74 24.84 23.17 -21.45
C PRO A 74 23.60 23.03 -22.34
N THR A 75 23.62 22.14 -23.33
CA THR A 75 22.47 21.88 -24.21
C THR A 75 21.42 20.97 -23.57
N LYS A 76 21.79 20.25 -22.52
CA LYS A 76 20.91 19.31 -21.81
C LYS A 76 20.08 20.02 -20.77
N THR A 77 18.80 19.68 -20.72
CA THR A 77 17.94 20.04 -19.58
C THR A 77 18.26 19.17 -18.36
N ARG A 78 17.93 19.66 -17.18
CA ARG A 78 18.12 18.91 -15.91
C ARG A 78 17.43 17.55 -15.94
N ALA A 79 16.25 17.45 -16.56
CA ALA A 79 15.53 16.20 -16.73
C ALA A 79 16.29 15.22 -17.63
N GLN A 80 16.88 15.71 -18.72
CA GLN A 80 17.71 14.89 -19.60
C GLN A 80 18.97 14.41 -18.90
N VAL A 81 19.61 15.24 -18.07
CA VAL A 81 20.80 14.85 -17.29
C VAL A 81 20.47 13.73 -16.32
N LEU A 82 19.37 13.84 -15.57
CA LEU A 82 18.89 12.77 -14.69
C LEU A 82 18.64 11.48 -15.47
N ARG A 83 17.96 11.60 -16.59
CA ARG A 83 17.66 10.47 -17.45
C ARG A 83 18.91 9.78 -17.99
N MET A 84 19.89 10.55 -18.48
CA MET A 84 21.18 10.01 -18.96
C MET A 84 21.91 9.14 -17.93
N GLY A 85 21.96 9.58 -16.68
CA GLY A 85 22.59 8.80 -15.61
C GLY A 85 21.86 7.51 -15.30
N MET A 86 20.52 7.54 -15.26
CA MET A 86 19.71 6.35 -14.98
C MET A 86 19.73 5.36 -16.16
N GLU A 87 19.68 5.85 -17.40
CA GLU A 87 19.83 5.04 -18.61
C GLU A 87 21.21 4.35 -18.65
N ALA A 88 22.28 5.06 -18.29
CA ALA A 88 23.62 4.49 -18.22
C ALA A 88 23.74 3.35 -17.19
N ILE A 89 23.03 3.46 -16.06
CA ILE A 89 22.93 2.38 -15.09
C ILE A 89 22.13 1.21 -15.68
N ARG A 90 20.95 1.46 -16.24
CA ARG A 90 20.10 0.43 -16.84
C ARG A 90 20.79 -0.33 -17.97
N GLU A 91 21.56 0.36 -18.82
CA GLU A 91 22.36 -0.26 -19.90
C GLU A 91 23.33 -1.32 -19.36
N VAL A 92 23.92 -1.06 -18.20
CA VAL A 92 24.91 -1.97 -17.58
C VAL A 92 24.25 -3.13 -16.86
N VAL A 93 23.18 -2.86 -16.09
CA VAL A 93 22.57 -3.88 -15.22
C VAL A 93 21.58 -4.78 -15.98
N GLY A 94 21.10 -4.36 -17.16
CA GLY A 94 20.15 -5.13 -17.97
C GLY A 94 18.73 -5.15 -17.40
N SER A 95 17.86 -5.97 -17.97
CA SER A 95 16.45 -6.13 -17.56
C SER A 95 16.23 -7.05 -16.36
N ASP A 96 17.20 -7.90 -16.04
CA ASP A 96 17.08 -8.93 -14.99
C ASP A 96 17.35 -8.38 -13.59
N VAL A 97 17.73 -7.12 -13.49
CA VAL A 97 17.97 -6.39 -12.23
C VAL A 97 16.89 -5.38 -12.01
N THR A 98 16.21 -5.49 -10.88
CA THR A 98 15.18 -4.52 -10.48
C THR A 98 15.83 -3.22 -10.05
N LEU A 99 15.46 -2.11 -10.71
CA LEU A 99 15.87 -0.76 -10.33
C LEU A 99 14.72 -0.03 -9.63
N LEU A 100 14.98 0.44 -8.41
CA LEU A 100 14.11 1.35 -7.70
C LEU A 100 14.72 2.76 -7.68
N GLY A 101 14.02 3.72 -8.28
CA GLY A 101 14.35 5.13 -8.16
C GLY A 101 13.85 5.72 -6.85
N CYS A 102 14.74 6.34 -6.07
CA CYS A 102 14.40 6.98 -4.80
C CYS A 102 14.99 8.39 -4.75
N GLY A 103 14.28 9.33 -4.10
CA GLY A 103 14.71 10.72 -4.10
C GLY A 103 14.94 11.26 -5.52
N ALA A 104 14.14 10.85 -6.50
CA ALA A 104 14.29 11.21 -7.90
C ALA A 104 13.02 11.89 -8.43
N PRO A 105 13.14 12.89 -9.34
CA PRO A 105 11.98 13.45 -10.02
C PRO A 105 11.29 12.40 -10.89
N LEU A 106 10.02 12.12 -10.60
CA LEU A 106 9.24 11.01 -11.17
C LEU A 106 9.30 10.96 -12.70
N GLY A 107 8.99 12.07 -13.36
CA GLY A 107 8.93 12.13 -14.83
C GLY A 107 10.23 11.78 -15.56
N SER A 108 11.39 12.00 -14.94
CA SER A 108 12.70 11.65 -15.52
C SER A 108 13.00 10.14 -15.48
N MET A 109 12.29 9.39 -14.64
CA MET A 109 12.50 7.96 -14.40
C MET A 109 11.60 7.07 -15.24
N LEU A 110 10.56 7.66 -15.85
CA LEU A 110 9.55 6.93 -16.63
C LEU A 110 10.16 6.09 -17.75
N GLY A 111 9.83 4.79 -17.75
CA GLY A 111 10.30 3.81 -18.74
C GLY A 111 11.74 3.34 -18.53
N ILE A 112 12.40 3.68 -17.40
CA ILE A 112 13.76 3.23 -17.09
C ILE A 112 13.78 2.38 -15.83
N VAL A 113 13.07 2.82 -14.77
CA VAL A 113 13.03 2.10 -13.50
C VAL A 113 11.83 1.16 -13.45
N ASP A 114 11.96 0.06 -12.72
CA ASP A 114 10.90 -0.93 -12.51
C ASP A 114 10.01 -0.53 -11.33
N MET A 115 10.60 0.14 -10.35
CA MET A 115 9.95 0.59 -9.13
C MET A 115 10.31 2.05 -8.82
N MET A 116 9.43 2.74 -8.13
CA MET A 116 9.65 4.14 -7.78
C MET A 116 9.11 4.49 -6.40
N ARG A 117 9.95 5.08 -5.53
CA ARG A 117 9.52 5.73 -4.31
C ARG A 117 8.63 6.93 -4.65
N ILE A 118 7.38 6.86 -4.24
CA ILE A 118 6.35 7.83 -4.63
C ILE A 118 6.12 8.94 -3.62
N GLY A 119 6.71 8.88 -2.43
CA GLY A 119 6.54 9.85 -1.36
C GLY A 119 7.82 10.13 -0.59
N PRO A 120 7.77 11.03 0.41
CA PRO A 120 8.83 11.20 1.38
C PRO A 120 8.96 9.95 2.25
N ASP A 121 10.04 9.90 3.04
CA ASP A 121 10.20 8.84 4.02
C ASP A 121 9.06 8.86 5.04
N VAL A 122 8.56 7.67 5.38
CA VAL A 122 7.68 7.48 6.53
C VAL A 122 8.46 7.74 7.82
N SER A 123 7.79 8.20 8.86
CA SER A 123 8.40 8.32 10.18
C SER A 123 7.49 7.80 11.29
N GLY A 124 8.06 7.59 12.47
CA GLY A 124 7.29 7.22 13.67
C GLY A 124 6.39 8.34 14.23
N ASP A 125 6.23 9.43 13.50
CA ASP A 125 5.35 10.55 13.83
C ASP A 125 4.31 10.74 12.72
N TRP A 126 3.07 11.09 13.11
CA TRP A 126 2.02 11.40 12.12
C TRP A 126 2.38 12.64 11.32
N ALA A 127 2.62 13.76 11.97
CA ALA A 127 3.00 15.02 11.33
C ALA A 127 4.53 15.19 11.29
N PRO A 128 5.06 15.96 10.33
CA PRO A 128 6.49 16.23 10.29
C PRO A 128 6.99 16.84 11.60
N HIS A 129 8.07 16.29 12.14
CA HIS A 129 8.69 16.77 13.36
C HIS A 129 9.94 17.60 13.06
N PHE A 130 9.97 18.86 13.53
CA PHE A 130 11.06 19.79 13.29
C PHE A 130 11.68 20.30 14.57
N HIS A 131 13.02 20.32 14.59
CA HIS A 131 13.79 20.96 15.65
C HIS A 131 14.22 22.38 15.23
N GLY A 132 14.23 23.32 16.16
CA GLY A 132 14.73 24.68 15.94
C GLY A 132 13.95 25.46 14.88
N ILE A 133 14.67 26.06 13.93
CA ILE A 133 14.13 26.90 12.84
C ILE A 133 13.21 26.08 11.91
N GLY A 134 13.39 24.75 11.85
CA GLY A 134 12.54 23.86 11.06
C GLY A 134 11.04 23.94 11.41
N ARG A 135 10.69 24.46 12.59
CA ARG A 135 9.29 24.68 13.00
C ARG A 135 8.50 25.61 12.05
N LEU A 136 9.19 26.40 11.23
CA LEU A 136 8.58 27.26 10.21
C LEU A 136 8.11 26.46 8.97
N PHE A 137 8.61 25.23 8.79
CA PHE A 137 8.30 24.37 7.65
C PHE A 137 7.34 23.23 7.99
N LYS A 138 6.52 23.39 9.02
CA LYS A 138 5.66 22.35 9.61
C LYS A 138 4.70 21.63 8.65
N GLN A 139 4.42 22.22 7.49
CA GLN A 139 3.44 21.67 6.53
C GLN A 139 4.06 21.31 5.17
N GLU A 140 5.39 21.26 5.09
CA GLU A 140 6.07 20.92 3.83
C GLU A 140 5.74 19.47 3.41
N PRO A 141 5.06 19.25 2.25
CA PRO A 141 4.61 17.90 1.83
C PRO A 141 5.75 16.93 1.51
N SER A 142 6.97 17.43 1.32
CA SER A 142 8.16 16.62 1.05
C SER A 142 8.91 16.17 2.31
N MET A 143 8.47 16.61 3.48
CA MET A 143 9.14 16.26 4.74
C MET A 143 8.70 14.89 5.26
N PRO A 144 9.66 14.11 5.82
CA PRO A 144 9.37 12.79 6.39
C PRO A 144 8.26 12.85 7.44
N SER A 145 7.21 12.06 7.23
CA SER A 145 6.14 11.82 8.21
C SER A 145 5.16 10.77 7.67
N THR A 146 4.45 10.11 8.54
CA THR A 146 3.41 9.15 8.16
C THR A 146 2.28 9.82 7.38
N ARG A 147 1.82 11.02 7.78
CA ARG A 147 0.81 11.82 7.07
C ARG A 147 1.23 12.14 5.63
N ASN A 148 2.45 12.62 5.43
CA ASN A 148 2.92 12.99 4.09
C ASN A 148 3.13 11.77 3.20
N SER A 149 3.65 10.65 3.76
CA SER A 149 3.73 9.37 3.05
C SER A 149 2.34 8.89 2.64
N PHE A 150 1.40 8.83 3.57
CA PHE A 150 0.00 8.42 3.33
C PHE A 150 -0.68 9.29 2.26
N HIS A 151 -0.52 10.62 2.32
CA HIS A 151 -1.06 11.52 1.30
C HIS A 151 -0.49 11.22 -0.10
N ASN A 152 0.82 10.96 -0.21
CA ASN A 152 1.45 10.61 -1.47
C ASN A 152 1.04 9.20 -1.97
N ILE A 153 0.79 8.24 -1.08
CA ILE A 153 0.26 6.92 -1.44
C ILE A 153 -1.09 7.09 -2.15
N LEU A 154 -2.03 7.84 -1.58
CA LEU A 154 -3.35 8.03 -2.17
C LEU A 154 -3.30 8.85 -3.47
N THR A 155 -2.58 9.97 -3.48
CA THR A 155 -2.54 10.86 -4.65
C THR A 155 -1.76 10.31 -5.84
N ARG A 156 -0.94 9.27 -5.64
CA ARG A 156 -0.12 8.61 -6.66
C ARG A 156 -0.46 7.14 -6.86
N ALA A 157 -1.55 6.66 -6.25
CA ALA A 157 -1.98 5.27 -6.34
C ALA A 157 -2.16 4.81 -7.80
N ASN A 158 -2.70 5.67 -8.66
CA ASN A 158 -2.95 5.41 -10.07
C ASN A 158 -1.68 5.28 -10.94
N LEU A 159 -0.49 5.55 -10.40
CA LEU A 159 0.79 5.34 -11.10
C LEU A 159 1.23 3.87 -11.00
N HIS A 160 0.72 3.13 -9.99
CA HIS A 160 1.03 1.72 -9.81
C HIS A 160 0.58 0.89 -11.02
N ASN A 161 1.48 0.05 -11.53
CA ASN A 161 1.31 -0.76 -12.75
C ASN A 161 1.08 0.03 -14.05
N ALA A 162 0.81 1.34 -13.98
CA ALA A 162 0.71 2.18 -15.16
C ALA A 162 2.09 2.68 -15.63
N TRP A 163 2.96 3.02 -14.70
CA TRP A 163 4.30 3.52 -14.97
C TRP A 163 5.40 2.64 -14.39
N TRP A 164 5.21 2.13 -13.18
CA TRP A 164 6.13 1.31 -12.40
C TRP A 164 5.39 0.62 -11.26
N ILE A 165 6.10 -0.17 -10.46
CA ILE A 165 5.60 -0.63 -9.17
C ILE A 165 5.86 0.49 -8.15
N ASN A 166 4.80 0.98 -7.50
CA ASN A 166 4.94 2.00 -6.46
C ASN A 166 5.72 1.46 -5.26
N ASP A 167 6.66 2.25 -4.73
CA ASP A 167 7.25 2.06 -3.41
C ASP A 167 6.66 3.12 -2.46
N PRO A 168 5.74 2.75 -1.56
CA PRO A 168 5.11 3.66 -0.60
C PRO A 168 6.00 3.98 0.61
N ASP A 169 7.19 3.41 0.68
CA ASP A 169 8.06 3.27 1.85
C ASP A 169 7.62 2.16 2.83
N CYS A 170 8.20 2.13 4.01
CA CYS A 170 8.01 1.06 4.98
C CYS A 170 6.68 1.17 5.73
N LEU A 171 6.03 0.03 5.92
CA LEU A 171 5.01 -0.12 6.94
C LEU A 171 5.68 -0.10 8.32
N LEU A 172 5.18 0.74 9.23
CA LEU A 172 5.63 0.82 10.62
C LEU A 172 4.53 0.29 11.53
N VAL A 173 4.75 -0.88 12.13
CA VAL A 173 3.80 -1.51 13.06
C VAL A 173 4.32 -1.59 14.50
N ARG A 174 5.60 -1.26 14.75
CA ARG A 174 6.20 -1.28 16.08
C ARG A 174 5.45 -0.39 17.07
N PRO A 175 5.32 -0.81 18.35
CA PRO A 175 4.59 -0.05 19.37
C PRO A 175 5.39 1.12 19.97
N ASP A 176 6.72 1.15 19.75
CA ASP A 176 7.64 2.17 20.28
C ASP A 176 7.81 3.39 19.36
N SER A 177 6.84 3.63 18.47
CA SER A 177 6.68 4.87 17.71
C SER A 177 5.67 5.81 18.40
N ASN A 178 5.59 7.07 17.94
CA ASN A 178 4.57 8.02 18.40
C ASN A 178 3.23 7.84 17.66
N LEU A 179 3.13 6.85 16.75
CA LEU A 179 1.90 6.57 16.02
C LEU A 179 0.87 5.86 16.91
N THR A 180 -0.34 6.35 16.90
CA THR A 180 -1.49 5.65 17.48
C THR A 180 -1.81 4.39 16.68
N LEU A 181 -2.56 3.46 17.27
CA LEU A 181 -3.01 2.25 16.57
C LEU A 181 -3.88 2.60 15.34
N ALA A 182 -4.67 3.69 15.43
CA ALA A 182 -5.49 4.17 14.32
C ALA A 182 -4.62 4.61 13.14
N GLU A 183 -3.56 5.37 13.38
CA GLU A 183 -2.62 5.82 12.35
C GLU A 183 -1.84 4.67 11.71
N VAL A 184 -1.44 3.67 12.51
CA VAL A 184 -0.81 2.44 12.00
C VAL A 184 -1.77 1.69 11.08
N ARG A 185 -3.03 1.53 11.46
CA ARG A 185 -4.07 0.87 10.64
C ARG A 185 -4.34 1.66 9.36
N THR A 186 -4.35 2.99 9.42
CA THR A 186 -4.52 3.88 8.26
C THR A 186 -3.39 3.70 7.26
N LEU A 187 -2.13 3.73 7.72
CA LEU A 187 -0.97 3.48 6.85
C LEU A 187 -1.02 2.06 6.24
N ALA A 188 -1.30 1.04 7.07
CA ALA A 188 -1.45 -0.34 6.61
C ALA A 188 -2.55 -0.49 5.57
N THR A 189 -3.69 0.16 5.78
CA THR A 189 -4.81 0.18 4.83
C THR A 189 -4.40 0.79 3.50
N ALA A 190 -3.75 1.95 3.52
CA ALA A 190 -3.30 2.61 2.31
C ALA A 190 -2.30 1.75 1.52
N ILE A 191 -1.28 1.20 2.18
CA ILE A 191 -0.27 0.33 1.55
C ILE A 191 -0.94 -0.94 1.01
N GLY A 192 -1.75 -1.63 1.83
CA GLY A 192 -2.34 -2.92 1.47
C GLY A 192 -3.35 -2.83 0.33
N LEU A 193 -4.12 -1.73 0.25
CA LEU A 193 -5.16 -1.57 -0.77
C LEU A 193 -4.70 -0.84 -2.04
N THR A 194 -3.58 -0.10 -2.02
CA THR A 194 -3.04 0.54 -3.23
C THR A 194 -2.04 -0.32 -3.99
N GLY A 195 -1.62 -1.44 -3.41
CA GLY A 195 -0.62 -2.33 -3.99
C GLY A 195 0.80 -1.75 -3.95
N GLY A 196 1.71 -2.39 -4.68
CA GLY A 196 3.11 -1.98 -4.75
C GLY A 196 4.02 -2.77 -3.82
N ALA A 197 5.13 -2.16 -3.42
CA ALA A 197 6.06 -2.80 -2.50
C ALA A 197 5.51 -2.81 -1.07
N LEU A 198 5.62 -3.96 -0.39
CA LEU A 198 5.44 -4.06 1.05
C LEU A 198 6.80 -4.23 1.71
N LEU A 199 7.26 -3.20 2.38
CA LEU A 199 8.50 -3.18 3.14
C LEU A 199 8.19 -3.01 4.62
N ILE A 200 8.85 -3.77 5.48
CA ILE A 200 8.74 -3.67 6.95
C ILE A 200 10.13 -3.41 7.48
N SER A 201 10.31 -2.30 8.20
CA SER A 201 11.60 -1.92 8.80
C SER A 201 11.67 -2.20 10.30
N ASP A 202 10.66 -2.85 10.84
CA ASP A 202 10.58 -3.19 12.25
C ASP A 202 11.32 -4.50 12.58
N ASP A 203 11.76 -4.65 13.81
CA ASP A 203 12.30 -5.93 14.30
C ASP A 203 11.14 -6.93 14.51
N LEU A 204 10.96 -7.81 13.52
CA LEU A 204 9.86 -8.77 13.49
C LEU A 204 9.86 -9.73 14.69
N THR A 205 11.03 -9.97 15.30
CA THR A 205 11.18 -10.87 16.44
C THR A 205 10.65 -10.25 17.74
N ARG A 206 10.51 -8.93 17.78
CA ARG A 206 10.07 -8.14 18.93
C ARG A 206 8.64 -7.62 18.81
N LEU A 207 8.00 -7.83 17.65
CA LEU A 207 6.63 -7.35 17.44
C LEU A 207 5.62 -8.15 18.30
N PRO A 208 4.74 -7.48 19.06
CA PRO A 208 3.58 -8.11 19.65
C PRO A 208 2.68 -8.76 18.58
N ALA A 209 2.00 -9.83 18.95
CA ALA A 209 1.19 -10.61 18.00
C ALA A 209 0.13 -9.76 17.29
N GLU A 210 -0.55 -8.85 18.01
CA GLU A 210 -1.55 -7.95 17.44
C GLU A 210 -0.97 -6.94 16.45
N ARG A 211 0.30 -6.54 16.60
CA ARG A 211 0.98 -5.65 15.66
C ARG A 211 1.46 -6.40 14.43
N ARG A 212 1.99 -7.61 14.63
CA ARG A 212 2.39 -8.50 13.54
C ARG A 212 1.19 -8.88 12.68
N ALA A 213 0.04 -9.16 13.26
CA ALA A 213 -1.19 -9.47 12.55
C ALA A 213 -1.63 -8.37 11.57
N ILE A 214 -1.36 -7.08 11.88
CA ILE A 214 -1.63 -5.97 10.94
C ILE A 214 -0.79 -6.12 9.67
N ALA A 215 0.49 -6.44 9.79
CA ALA A 215 1.37 -6.64 8.63
C ALA A 215 1.02 -7.93 7.86
N GLU A 216 0.72 -9.01 8.58
CA GLU A 216 0.33 -10.30 8.00
C GLU A 216 -0.97 -10.20 7.20
N ALA A 217 -1.92 -9.35 7.64
CA ALA A 217 -3.18 -9.12 6.94
C ALA A 217 -3.02 -8.47 5.56
N LEU A 218 -1.84 -7.96 5.22
CA LEU A 218 -1.53 -7.39 3.91
C LEU A 218 -0.91 -8.41 2.94
N ILE A 219 -0.69 -9.66 3.36
CA ILE A 219 -0.02 -10.70 2.57
C ILE A 219 -1.04 -11.77 2.11
N PRO A 220 -1.14 -11.98 0.78
CA PRO A 220 -0.37 -11.39 -0.33
C PRO A 220 -0.74 -9.94 -0.62
N ILE A 221 0.20 -9.14 -1.15
CA ILE A 221 -0.12 -7.79 -1.63
C ILE A 221 -1.10 -7.90 -2.81
N LEU A 222 -2.12 -7.04 -2.78
CA LEU A 222 -3.07 -6.91 -3.88
C LEU A 222 -2.41 -6.26 -5.10
N ASN A 223 -2.76 -6.73 -6.28
CA ASN A 223 -2.31 -6.16 -7.55
C ASN A 223 -3.50 -5.65 -8.39
N GLU A 224 -4.57 -5.26 -7.71
CA GLU A 224 -5.80 -4.79 -8.34
C GLU A 224 -5.72 -3.29 -8.62
N PRO A 225 -6.32 -2.81 -9.72
CA PRO A 225 -6.43 -1.38 -9.99
C PRO A 225 -7.26 -0.68 -8.91
N VAL A 226 -6.66 0.31 -8.26
CA VAL A 226 -7.33 1.10 -7.23
C VAL A 226 -7.94 2.36 -7.83
N ARG A 227 -9.11 2.76 -7.33
CA ARG A 227 -9.76 4.04 -7.63
C ARG A 227 -9.72 4.92 -6.39
N ILE A 228 -9.40 6.19 -6.58
CA ILE A 228 -9.49 7.23 -5.56
C ILE A 228 -10.61 8.19 -5.99
N PRO A 229 -11.86 8.00 -5.52
CA PRO A 229 -13.02 8.70 -6.07
C PRO A 229 -12.97 10.22 -5.94
N ASP A 230 -12.30 10.73 -4.91
CA ASP A 230 -12.18 12.15 -4.59
C ASP A 230 -10.79 12.75 -4.91
N LEU A 231 -9.99 12.07 -5.75
CA LEU A 231 -8.60 12.47 -6.09
C LEU A 231 -8.48 13.92 -6.56
N PHE A 232 -9.43 14.41 -7.35
CA PHE A 232 -9.40 15.76 -7.93
C PHE A 232 -10.37 16.75 -7.26
N SER A 233 -11.12 16.30 -6.25
CA SER A 233 -12.11 17.11 -5.56
C SER A 233 -11.73 17.48 -4.12
N ALA A 234 -10.64 16.90 -3.61
CA ALA A 234 -10.14 17.14 -2.26
C ALA A 234 -8.62 17.32 -2.27
N GLU A 235 -8.10 18.21 -1.42
CA GLU A 235 -6.66 18.35 -1.20
C GLU A 235 -6.07 17.06 -0.60
N CYS A 236 -6.80 16.47 0.36
CA CYS A 236 -6.46 15.19 0.97
C CYS A 236 -7.56 14.17 0.59
N PRO A 237 -7.34 13.28 -0.38
CA PRO A 237 -8.31 12.26 -0.73
C PRO A 237 -8.64 11.39 0.48
N SER A 238 -9.93 11.13 0.67
CA SER A 238 -10.44 10.40 1.84
C SER A 238 -11.12 9.09 1.50
N ARG A 239 -11.18 8.71 0.22
CA ARG A 239 -11.90 7.53 -0.25
C ARG A 239 -11.03 6.67 -1.15
N LEU A 240 -11.22 5.37 -1.02
CA LEU A 240 -10.58 4.37 -1.86
C LEU A 240 -11.57 3.28 -2.23
N ARG A 241 -11.51 2.78 -3.45
CA ARG A 241 -12.30 1.65 -3.94
C ARG A 241 -11.45 0.70 -4.76
N LEU A 242 -11.62 -0.60 -4.49
CA LEU A 242 -11.17 -1.71 -5.33
C LEU A 242 -12.37 -2.57 -5.72
N ASP A 243 -12.26 -3.23 -6.87
CA ASP A 243 -13.27 -4.13 -7.40
C ASP A 243 -12.63 -5.49 -7.75
N PRO A 244 -12.18 -6.28 -6.75
CA PRO A 244 -11.52 -7.55 -7.01
C PRO A 244 -12.49 -8.63 -7.48
N ILE A 245 -11.93 -9.69 -8.09
CA ILE A 245 -12.67 -10.90 -8.50
C ILE A 245 -11.83 -12.12 -8.10
N THR A 246 -12.44 -13.05 -7.37
CA THR A 246 -11.83 -14.33 -7.00
C THR A 246 -12.84 -15.49 -7.15
N GLY A 247 -12.53 -16.65 -6.55
CA GLY A 247 -13.45 -17.78 -6.51
C GLY A 247 -14.82 -17.46 -5.93
N ALA A 248 -14.90 -16.50 -4.99
CA ALA A 248 -16.18 -16.03 -4.42
C ALA A 248 -16.94 -15.00 -5.29
N GLY A 249 -16.54 -14.81 -6.54
CA GLY A 249 -17.11 -13.81 -7.44
C GLY A 249 -16.50 -12.42 -7.27
N ALA A 250 -17.21 -11.41 -7.80
CA ALA A 250 -16.81 -10.00 -7.69
C ALA A 250 -17.31 -9.40 -6.37
N TRP A 251 -16.50 -8.50 -5.80
CA TRP A 251 -16.89 -7.69 -4.64
C TRP A 251 -16.25 -6.32 -4.67
N HIS A 252 -16.66 -5.45 -3.77
CA HIS A 252 -16.04 -4.14 -3.60
C HIS A 252 -15.34 -4.07 -2.25
N VAL A 253 -14.13 -3.47 -2.24
CA VAL A 253 -13.45 -3.06 -1.01
C VAL A 253 -13.40 -1.55 -1.00
N LEU A 254 -14.01 -0.96 0.02
CA LEU A 254 -14.02 0.48 0.21
C LEU A 254 -13.20 0.85 1.43
N ALA A 255 -12.45 1.95 1.35
CA ALA A 255 -11.89 2.58 2.54
C ALA A 255 -12.33 4.04 2.63
N ALA A 256 -12.50 4.50 3.87
CA ALA A 256 -12.71 5.92 4.18
C ALA A 256 -11.77 6.33 5.31
N PHE A 257 -11.21 7.54 5.20
CA PHE A 257 -10.16 8.04 6.08
C PHE A 257 -10.60 9.32 6.78
N ASN A 258 -10.38 9.38 8.09
CA ASN A 258 -10.52 10.58 8.89
C ASN A 258 -9.19 11.36 8.88
N TRP A 259 -9.13 12.52 8.22
CA TRP A 259 -7.98 13.40 8.18
C TRP A 259 -7.91 14.40 9.35
N GLN A 260 -8.97 14.44 10.20
CA GLN A 260 -9.06 15.39 11.30
C GLN A 260 -8.18 14.96 12.48
N ASP A 261 -7.70 15.96 13.25
CA ASP A 261 -6.93 15.76 14.48
C ASP A 261 -7.82 15.30 15.67
N GLU A 262 -9.10 15.04 15.41
CA GLU A 262 -10.10 14.57 16.39
C GLU A 262 -10.95 13.45 15.83
N ALA A 263 -11.61 12.69 16.71
CA ALA A 263 -12.54 11.67 16.32
C ALA A 263 -13.77 12.29 15.64
N THR A 264 -14.22 11.69 14.54
CA THR A 264 -15.39 12.17 13.78
C THR A 264 -16.27 11.02 13.28
N ASP A 265 -17.54 11.30 13.07
CA ASP A 265 -18.45 10.36 12.44
C ASP A 265 -18.21 10.32 10.92
N LEU A 266 -18.02 9.13 10.38
CA LEU A 266 -17.95 8.92 8.93
C LEU A 266 -19.31 8.43 8.42
N HIS A 267 -19.82 9.14 7.42
CA HIS A 267 -21.07 8.80 6.72
C HIS A 267 -20.73 8.48 5.27
N LEU A 268 -20.88 7.20 4.91
CA LEU A 268 -20.56 6.71 3.59
C LEU A 268 -21.84 6.56 2.76
N HIS A 269 -21.78 7.01 1.51
CA HIS A 269 -22.85 6.83 0.52
C HIS A 269 -22.29 6.07 -0.69
N LEU A 270 -23.01 5.09 -1.21
CA LEU A 270 -22.62 4.27 -2.35
C LEU A 270 -22.23 5.11 -3.57
N VAL A 271 -23.01 6.17 -3.85
CA VAL A 271 -22.77 7.11 -4.95
C VAL A 271 -21.41 7.82 -4.87
N GLN A 272 -20.86 8.05 -3.67
CA GLN A 272 -19.54 8.66 -3.47
C GLN A 272 -18.40 7.76 -3.96
N TYR A 273 -18.64 6.47 -4.08
CA TYR A 273 -17.73 5.48 -4.61
C TYR A 273 -18.05 5.08 -6.05
N GLY A 274 -19.08 5.68 -6.66
CA GLY A 274 -19.55 5.33 -8.00
C GLY A 274 -20.17 3.94 -8.05
N LEU A 275 -20.85 3.52 -6.98
CA LEU A 275 -21.60 2.28 -6.88
C LEU A 275 -23.10 2.53 -7.08
N GLU A 276 -23.80 1.51 -7.56
CA GLU A 276 -25.26 1.52 -7.69
C GLU A 276 -25.91 1.45 -6.31
N GLU A 277 -27.09 2.07 -6.19
CA GLU A 277 -27.89 2.10 -4.97
C GLU A 277 -28.71 0.80 -4.83
N VAL A 278 -28.00 -0.29 -4.47
CA VAL A 278 -28.57 -1.61 -4.18
C VAL A 278 -28.20 -2.05 -2.77
N ASP A 279 -28.84 -3.09 -2.25
CA ASP A 279 -28.54 -3.63 -0.93
C ASP A 279 -27.25 -4.45 -0.98
N PHE A 280 -26.38 -4.25 0.00
CA PHE A 280 -25.14 -5.00 0.18
C PHE A 280 -25.06 -5.63 1.56
N VAL A 281 -24.53 -6.85 1.65
CA VAL A 281 -23.93 -7.31 2.90
C VAL A 281 -22.56 -6.68 3.03
N TYR A 282 -22.22 -6.18 4.23
CA TYR A 282 -20.92 -5.56 4.49
C TYR A 282 -20.26 -6.14 5.73
N ARG A 283 -18.92 -6.07 5.72
CA ARG A 283 -18.07 -6.29 6.89
C ARG A 283 -16.96 -5.23 6.94
N GLU A 284 -16.83 -4.56 8.09
CA GLU A 284 -15.73 -3.66 8.38
C GLU A 284 -14.55 -4.46 8.98
N PHE A 285 -13.37 -4.30 8.41
CA PHE A 285 -12.21 -5.14 8.70
C PHE A 285 -11.65 -4.94 10.11
N TRP A 286 -11.43 -3.68 10.53
CA TRP A 286 -10.74 -3.38 11.77
C TRP A 286 -11.59 -3.55 13.04
N SER A 287 -12.88 -3.33 12.97
CA SER A 287 -13.82 -3.47 14.08
C SER A 287 -14.57 -4.81 14.07
N GLY A 288 -14.62 -5.48 12.92
CA GLY A 288 -15.43 -6.68 12.71
C GLY A 288 -16.92 -6.40 12.57
N GLN A 289 -17.37 -5.14 12.52
CA GLN A 289 -18.78 -4.80 12.35
C GLN A 289 -19.31 -5.37 11.04
N THR A 290 -20.48 -6.03 11.10
CA THR A 290 -21.17 -6.61 9.93
C THR A 290 -22.62 -6.19 9.90
N GLY A 291 -23.22 -6.23 8.71
CA GLY A 291 -24.64 -5.94 8.55
C GLY A 291 -25.06 -5.84 7.09
N ILE A 292 -26.25 -5.29 6.89
CA ILE A 292 -26.79 -4.97 5.57
C ILE A 292 -26.73 -3.45 5.39
N TRP A 293 -26.08 -3.01 4.32
CA TRP A 293 -26.13 -1.62 3.87
C TRP A 293 -27.30 -1.49 2.89
N LYS A 294 -28.33 -0.78 3.31
CA LYS A 294 -29.55 -0.57 2.52
C LYS A 294 -29.35 0.51 1.45
N ALA A 295 -29.91 0.24 0.29
CA ALA A 295 -29.97 1.20 -0.82
C ALA A 295 -30.54 2.55 -0.38
N GLY A 296 -29.88 3.65 -0.80
CA GLY A 296 -30.31 5.02 -0.48
C GLY A 296 -30.01 5.48 0.95
N GLU A 297 -29.53 4.61 1.85
CA GLU A 297 -29.21 4.98 3.22
C GLU A 297 -27.70 5.18 3.41
N PRO A 298 -27.24 6.13 4.24
CA PRO A 298 -25.83 6.25 4.58
C PRO A 298 -25.40 5.12 5.53
N LEU A 299 -24.26 4.49 5.26
CA LEU A 299 -23.59 3.64 6.24
C LEU A 299 -22.78 4.52 7.21
N ARG A 300 -23.02 4.34 8.50
CA ARG A 300 -22.47 5.22 9.55
C ARG A 300 -21.46 4.49 10.42
N PHE A 301 -20.32 5.15 10.64
CA PHE A 301 -19.28 4.73 11.58
C PHE A 301 -19.06 5.87 12.55
N PRO A 302 -19.62 5.78 13.78
CA PRO A 302 -19.51 6.84 14.76
C PRO A 302 -18.09 6.87 15.37
N SER A 303 -17.64 8.06 15.69
CA SER A 303 -16.40 8.30 16.46
C SER A 303 -15.16 7.58 15.90
N VAL A 304 -14.98 7.62 14.57
CA VAL A 304 -13.72 7.13 13.96
C VAL A 304 -12.57 7.98 14.50
N PRO A 305 -11.54 7.37 15.11
CA PRO A 305 -10.46 8.11 15.76
C PRO A 305 -9.79 9.13 14.85
N ALA A 306 -9.12 10.12 15.44
CA ALA A 306 -8.22 11.01 14.71
C ALA A 306 -7.27 10.21 13.83
N HIS A 307 -7.14 10.59 12.57
CA HIS A 307 -6.32 9.94 11.54
C HIS A 307 -6.65 8.46 11.30
N GLY A 308 -7.81 8.00 11.78
CA GLY A 308 -8.28 6.63 11.63
C GLY A 308 -8.94 6.35 10.29
N CYS A 309 -9.28 5.09 10.06
CA CYS A 309 -9.94 4.65 8.85
C CYS A 309 -10.99 3.57 9.13
N VAL A 310 -11.84 3.33 8.14
CA VAL A 310 -12.69 2.15 8.02
C VAL A 310 -12.39 1.43 6.72
N VAL A 311 -12.45 0.10 6.71
CA VAL A 311 -12.21 -0.75 5.54
C VAL A 311 -13.34 -1.76 5.42
N ILE A 312 -14.12 -1.67 4.35
CA ILE A 312 -15.37 -2.39 4.22
C ILE A 312 -15.33 -3.27 2.97
N ALA A 313 -15.59 -4.57 3.14
CA ALA A 313 -15.94 -5.43 2.03
C ALA A 313 -17.45 -5.38 1.81
N LEU A 314 -17.86 -5.28 0.54
CA LEU A 314 -19.25 -5.25 0.11
C LEU A 314 -19.53 -6.38 -0.88
N ARG A 315 -20.64 -7.09 -0.66
CA ARG A 315 -21.18 -8.05 -1.62
C ARG A 315 -22.65 -7.73 -1.86
N GLU A 316 -23.00 -7.57 -3.13
CA GLU A 316 -24.39 -7.30 -3.52
C GLU A 316 -25.32 -8.44 -3.13
N LEU A 317 -26.44 -8.11 -2.51
CA LEU A 317 -27.48 -9.06 -2.14
C LEU A 317 -28.31 -9.41 -3.37
N GLN A 318 -28.08 -10.58 -3.94
CA GLN A 318 -28.79 -11.09 -5.11
C GLN A 318 -29.65 -12.30 -4.75
N GLY A 319 -30.96 -12.16 -4.84
CA GLY A 319 -31.91 -13.28 -4.88
C GLY A 319 -31.86 -14.27 -3.71
N GLY A 320 -31.37 -13.89 -2.54
CA GLY A 320 -31.29 -14.76 -1.38
C GLY A 320 -30.20 -15.84 -1.45
N GLN A 321 -29.18 -15.65 -2.30
CA GLN A 321 -28.05 -16.56 -2.39
C GLN A 321 -27.10 -16.39 -1.19
N PRO A 322 -26.45 -17.47 -0.74
CA PRO A 322 -25.38 -17.39 0.25
C PRO A 322 -24.15 -16.66 -0.33
N LEU A 323 -23.47 -15.86 0.51
CA LEU A 323 -22.32 -15.06 0.10
C LEU A 323 -21.18 -15.17 1.11
N TYR A 324 -19.95 -15.11 0.62
CA TYR A 324 -18.77 -14.88 1.43
C TYR A 324 -18.73 -13.40 1.86
N ALA A 325 -19.17 -13.07 3.06
CA ALA A 325 -19.31 -11.67 3.51
C ALA A 325 -17.93 -11.01 3.80
N GLY A 326 -16.92 -11.79 4.16
CA GLY A 326 -15.56 -11.31 4.42
C GLY A 326 -14.78 -12.17 5.38
N SER A 327 -13.63 -11.69 5.83
CA SER A 327 -12.77 -12.37 6.81
C SER A 327 -11.93 -11.37 7.62
N ASP A 328 -11.24 -11.84 8.66
CA ASP A 328 -10.15 -11.15 9.32
C ASP A 328 -8.76 -11.68 8.89
N LEU A 329 -8.73 -12.58 7.89
CA LEU A 329 -7.52 -13.21 7.39
C LEU A 329 -6.68 -12.29 6.51
N HIS A 330 -7.34 -11.47 5.69
CA HIS A 330 -6.70 -10.55 4.76
C HIS A 330 -7.51 -9.26 4.61
N ILE A 331 -6.84 -8.13 4.43
CA ILE A 331 -7.49 -6.80 4.41
C ILE A 331 -8.51 -6.64 3.26
N SER A 332 -8.37 -7.37 2.16
CA SER A 332 -9.35 -7.37 1.06
C SER A 332 -10.63 -8.11 1.40
N GLN A 333 -10.59 -9.00 2.39
CA GLN A 333 -11.73 -9.82 2.82
C GLN A 333 -12.31 -10.68 1.69
N GLY A 334 -11.44 -11.32 0.90
CA GLY A 334 -11.88 -12.17 -0.20
C GLY A 334 -10.80 -12.72 -1.10
N VAL A 335 -9.57 -12.15 -1.09
CA VAL A 335 -8.44 -12.67 -1.89
C VAL A 335 -8.06 -14.10 -1.50
N GLU A 336 -8.35 -14.48 -0.28
CA GLU A 336 -8.12 -15.81 0.27
C GLU A 336 -9.06 -16.89 -0.30
N VAL A 337 -10.16 -16.51 -0.97
CA VAL A 337 -11.13 -17.47 -1.52
C VAL A 337 -10.67 -17.97 -2.90
N ASP A 338 -10.22 -19.22 -2.96
CA ASP A 338 -9.74 -19.86 -4.18
C ASP A 338 -10.91 -20.44 -5.02
N ALA A 339 -11.89 -21.07 -4.34
CA ALA A 339 -13.10 -21.62 -4.95
C ALA A 339 -14.32 -21.39 -4.05
N TRP A 340 -15.49 -21.20 -4.68
CA TRP A 340 -16.77 -21.06 -4.02
C TRP A 340 -17.87 -21.71 -4.87
N ASN A 341 -18.47 -22.79 -4.37
CA ASN A 341 -19.50 -23.56 -5.04
C ASN A 341 -20.74 -23.63 -4.16
N VAL A 342 -21.89 -23.40 -4.75
CA VAL A 342 -23.21 -23.50 -4.10
C VAL A 342 -24.06 -24.41 -4.96
N ASP A 343 -24.65 -25.45 -4.35
CA ASP A 343 -25.61 -26.34 -4.99
C ASP A 343 -26.83 -26.59 -4.11
N THR A 344 -27.62 -27.60 -4.44
CA THR A 344 -28.85 -27.96 -3.69
C THR A 344 -28.58 -28.67 -2.36
N GLU A 345 -27.36 -29.13 -2.13
CA GLU A 345 -26.98 -29.86 -0.92
C GLU A 345 -26.30 -28.95 0.09
N GLY A 346 -25.61 -27.86 -0.39
CA GLY A 346 -24.91 -26.96 0.51
C GLY A 346 -23.96 -26.00 -0.18
N ILE A 347 -22.92 -25.62 0.56
CA ILE A 347 -21.88 -24.69 0.13
C ILE A 347 -20.53 -25.37 0.35
N GLU A 348 -19.72 -25.40 -0.68
CA GLU A 348 -18.34 -25.89 -0.62
C GLU A 348 -17.37 -24.78 -1.07
N PHE A 349 -16.37 -24.48 -0.26
CA PHE A 349 -15.38 -23.48 -0.63
C PHE A 349 -13.99 -23.79 -0.07
N THR A 350 -12.98 -23.22 -0.74
CA THR A 350 -11.57 -23.39 -0.37
C THR A 350 -10.94 -22.04 -0.15
N LEU A 351 -10.20 -21.92 0.96
CA LEU A 351 -9.35 -20.78 1.27
C LEU A 351 -7.90 -21.14 0.95
N ARG A 352 -7.16 -20.16 0.41
CA ARG A 352 -5.73 -20.30 0.11
C ARG A 352 -4.98 -19.02 0.47
N LEU A 353 -3.92 -19.17 1.25
CA LEU A 353 -3.00 -18.08 1.57
C LEU A 353 -1.56 -18.59 1.50
N PRO A 354 -0.59 -17.75 1.11
CA PRO A 354 0.84 -18.13 1.05
C PRO A 354 1.52 -18.19 2.42
N ARG A 355 0.75 -18.14 3.50
CA ARG A 355 1.18 -18.19 4.89
C ARG A 355 0.19 -18.94 5.76
N THR A 356 0.61 -19.38 6.93
CA THR A 356 -0.33 -19.82 7.96
C THR A 356 -1.13 -18.62 8.48
N ALA A 357 -2.44 -18.75 8.55
CA ALA A 357 -3.34 -17.73 9.07
C ALA A 357 -4.38 -18.33 10.00
N HIS A 358 -4.58 -17.69 11.15
CA HIS A 358 -5.61 -18.03 12.12
C HIS A 358 -6.62 -16.89 12.15
N GLY A 359 -7.91 -17.18 12.01
CA GLY A 359 -8.94 -16.15 12.04
C GLY A 359 -10.31 -16.71 11.78
N SER A 360 -11.20 -15.85 11.30
CA SER A 360 -12.59 -16.18 11.02
C SER A 360 -13.02 -15.73 9.64
N VAL A 361 -13.84 -16.54 9.00
CA VAL A 361 -14.57 -16.16 7.80
C VAL A 361 -16.01 -15.84 8.18
N TYR A 362 -16.60 -14.91 7.45
CA TYR A 362 -17.98 -14.45 7.66
C TYR A 362 -18.80 -14.76 6.44
N LEU A 363 -19.96 -15.39 6.67
CA LEU A 363 -20.84 -15.90 5.64
C LEU A 363 -22.23 -15.29 5.81
N TYR A 364 -22.80 -14.78 4.73
CA TYR A 364 -24.21 -14.44 4.69
C TYR A 364 -24.98 -15.70 4.24
N LEU A 365 -25.82 -16.21 5.13
CA LEU A 365 -26.57 -17.45 4.95
C LEU A 365 -28.08 -17.15 5.16
N PRO A 366 -28.82 -16.93 4.08
CA PRO A 366 -30.24 -16.62 4.16
C PRO A 366 -31.09 -17.83 4.59
N GLU A 367 -30.60 -19.04 4.29
CA GLU A 367 -31.23 -20.29 4.66
C GLU A 367 -30.63 -20.93 5.89
N LYS A 368 -31.38 -21.81 6.56
CA LYS A 368 -30.87 -22.55 7.72
C LYS A 368 -29.85 -23.59 7.27
N THR A 369 -28.67 -23.50 7.82
CA THR A 369 -27.59 -24.46 7.59
C THR A 369 -27.63 -25.63 8.60
N GLY A 370 -27.16 -26.79 8.14
CA GLY A 370 -26.97 -28.00 8.92
C GLY A 370 -25.56 -28.09 9.51
N ALA A 371 -24.89 -29.21 9.23
CA ALA A 371 -23.51 -29.43 9.69
C ALA A 371 -22.52 -28.59 8.88
N VAL A 372 -21.42 -28.19 9.54
CA VAL A 372 -20.26 -27.58 8.88
C VAL A 372 -19.03 -28.42 9.21
N THR A 373 -18.17 -28.63 8.20
CA THR A 373 -16.87 -29.26 8.37
C THR A 373 -15.75 -28.40 7.81
N ILE A 374 -14.59 -28.44 8.49
CA ILE A 374 -13.36 -27.77 8.10
C ILE A 374 -12.30 -28.86 7.93
N ASN A 375 -11.81 -29.07 6.71
CA ASN A 375 -10.89 -30.17 6.37
C ASN A 375 -11.42 -31.54 6.82
N GLY A 376 -12.76 -31.75 6.76
CA GLY A 376 -13.43 -32.98 7.19
C GLY A 376 -13.67 -33.09 8.69
N VAL A 377 -13.28 -32.13 9.51
CA VAL A 377 -13.51 -32.09 10.96
C VAL A 377 -14.72 -31.18 11.25
N PRO A 378 -15.65 -31.58 12.15
CA PRO A 378 -16.77 -30.74 12.52
C PRO A 378 -16.33 -29.34 13.01
N GLY A 379 -16.99 -28.30 12.47
CA GLY A 379 -16.83 -26.90 12.88
C GLY A 379 -18.12 -26.37 13.50
N GLU A 380 -18.07 -25.12 13.97
CA GLU A 380 -19.21 -24.46 14.59
C GLU A 380 -19.46 -23.09 13.93
N LEU A 381 -20.67 -22.89 13.41
CA LEU A 381 -21.14 -21.61 12.90
C LEU A 381 -21.74 -20.79 14.04
N MET A 382 -21.14 -19.64 14.32
CA MET A 382 -21.64 -18.72 15.34
C MET A 382 -22.42 -17.57 14.70
N PRO A 383 -23.65 -17.28 15.14
CA PRO A 383 -24.40 -16.12 14.62
C PRO A 383 -23.71 -14.81 15.05
N VAL A 384 -23.67 -13.83 14.12
CA VAL A 384 -23.07 -12.52 14.37
C VAL A 384 -24.13 -11.42 14.28
N SER A 385 -24.81 -11.29 13.13
CA SER A 385 -25.83 -10.24 12.91
C SER A 385 -26.79 -10.66 11.81
N GLY A 386 -28.08 -10.75 12.11
CA GLY A 386 -29.09 -11.16 11.12
C GLY A 386 -28.75 -12.53 10.54
N SER A 387 -28.58 -12.59 9.21
CA SER A 387 -28.19 -13.82 8.50
C SER A 387 -26.66 -13.95 8.31
N VAL A 388 -25.85 -13.18 9.04
CA VAL A 388 -24.38 -13.29 8.99
C VAL A 388 -23.90 -14.19 10.12
N TYR A 389 -23.09 -15.18 9.76
CA TYR A 389 -22.46 -16.14 10.65
C TYR A 389 -20.94 -16.06 10.53
N CYS A 390 -20.20 -16.37 11.59
CA CYS A 390 -18.76 -16.55 11.53
C CYS A 390 -18.35 -18.01 11.76
N LEU A 391 -17.25 -18.39 11.15
CA LEU A 391 -16.61 -19.69 11.27
C LEU A 391 -15.12 -19.49 11.52
N ALA A 392 -14.63 -19.98 12.67
CA ALA A 392 -13.19 -19.94 12.97
C ALA A 392 -12.44 -20.94 12.09
N VAL A 393 -11.34 -20.50 11.51
CA VAL A 393 -10.53 -21.30 10.55
C VAL A 393 -9.04 -21.17 10.82
N VAL A 394 -8.30 -22.20 10.45
CA VAL A 394 -6.84 -22.17 10.32
C VAL A 394 -6.50 -22.53 8.88
N VAL A 395 -5.81 -21.63 8.20
CA VAL A 395 -5.35 -21.81 6.81
C VAL A 395 -3.86 -22.11 6.83
N GLU A 396 -3.47 -23.33 6.55
CA GLU A 396 -2.07 -23.76 6.39
C GLU A 396 -1.80 -24.07 4.92
N GLY A 397 -1.61 -22.99 4.14
CA GLY A 397 -1.56 -23.05 2.68
C GLY A 397 -2.93 -23.14 2.04
N PHE A 398 -3.78 -24.08 2.45
CA PHE A 398 -5.18 -24.16 2.05
C PHE A 398 -6.06 -24.64 3.21
N CYS A 399 -7.39 -24.39 3.10
CA CYS A 399 -8.39 -24.89 4.03
C CYS A 399 -9.69 -25.14 3.26
N HIS A 400 -10.23 -26.32 3.36
CA HIS A 400 -11.47 -26.71 2.70
C HIS A 400 -12.63 -26.69 3.68
N ILE A 401 -13.73 -26.04 3.30
CA ILE A 401 -14.93 -25.87 4.11
C ILE A 401 -16.14 -26.43 3.34
N HIS A 402 -16.96 -27.22 4.02
CA HIS A 402 -18.22 -27.73 3.52
C HIS A 402 -19.35 -27.45 4.52
N LEU A 403 -20.42 -26.84 4.04
CA LEU A 403 -21.66 -26.58 4.79
C LEU A 403 -22.81 -27.31 4.13
N GLU A 404 -23.57 -28.05 4.90
CA GLU A 404 -24.81 -28.68 4.44
C GLU A 404 -26.01 -27.77 4.68
N TYR A 405 -27.00 -27.80 3.79
CA TYR A 405 -28.31 -27.22 4.09
C TYR A 405 -29.11 -28.17 4.99
N LYS A 406 -29.93 -27.63 5.88
CA LYS A 406 -30.89 -28.45 6.63
C LYS A 406 -31.92 -29.01 5.66
N LYS A 407 -31.97 -30.34 5.56
CA LYS A 407 -33.10 -31.01 4.92
C LYS A 407 -34.33 -30.80 5.82
N GLU A 408 -35.43 -30.26 5.25
CA GLU A 408 -36.73 -30.12 5.92
C GLU A 408 -37.25 -31.48 6.37
#